data_96a8b99ec1790e4ef4bd5243516957de
#
_entry.id   96a8b99ec1790e4ef4bd5243516957de
#
_cell.length_a   1.000
_cell.length_b   1.000
_cell.length_c   1.000
_cell.angle_alpha   90.00
_cell.angle_beta   90.00
_cell.angle_gamma   90.00
#
_symmetry.space_group_name_H-M   'P 1'
#
loop_
_entity.id
_entity.type
_entity.pdbx_description
1 polymer ?
#
loop_
_entity_poly.entity_id
_entity_poly.type
_entity_poly.pdbx_seq_one_letter_code
_entity_poly.pdbx_strand_id
1 'polypeptide(L)'
;QAIQRYLSSRHELVIGERTAEQIKIQIGSAITVDNPEKIRVRGKHLTGQPRIVTIDSNEIAKSLREPLLQIVSLIRGVLEQTEPELSSDIAERGILITGGSANLRGLGVYLREMLQVACYIAESPEDVVVRGAAIALDFAPAIERIMLSATDELYVTSRQM
;
A
#
# COMPACT_ATOMS: atom_id res chain seq x y z
N GLN A 1 4.02 -4.98 12.05
CA GLN A 1 4.87 -6.16 12.30
C GLN A 1 6.32 -5.97 11.82
N ALA A 2 6.60 -5.55 10.56
CA ALA A 2 7.98 -5.41 10.05
C ALA A 2 8.83 -4.41 10.89
N ILE A 3 8.29 -3.23 11.20
CA ILE A 3 8.95 -2.23 12.05
C ILE A 3 9.21 -2.80 13.46
N GLN A 4 8.24 -3.49 14.04
CA GLN A 4 8.40 -4.10 15.37
C GLN A 4 9.53 -5.14 15.37
N ARG A 5 9.55 -6.03 14.38
CA ARG A 5 10.63 -7.04 14.21
C ARG A 5 11.99 -6.37 14.05
N TYR A 6 12.07 -5.34 13.21
CA TYR A 6 13.31 -4.60 12.97
C TYR A 6 13.83 -3.95 14.26
N LEU A 7 12.99 -3.23 15.01
CA LEU A 7 13.39 -2.58 16.25
C LEU A 7 13.77 -3.59 17.35
N SER A 8 13.06 -4.72 17.42
CA SER A 8 13.41 -5.79 18.35
C SER A 8 14.78 -6.40 18.04
N SER A 9 15.06 -6.70 16.77
CA SER A 9 16.30 -7.35 16.36
C SER A 9 17.51 -6.40 16.35
N ARG A 10 17.31 -5.14 15.92
CA ARG A 10 18.42 -4.19 15.74
C ARG A 10 18.73 -3.36 16.98
N HIS A 11 17.71 -3.01 17.74
CA HIS A 11 17.80 -2.10 18.88
C HIS A 11 17.41 -2.75 20.21
N GLU A 12 17.05 -4.04 20.19
CA GLU A 12 16.54 -4.77 21.36
C GLU A 12 15.35 -4.04 22.01
N LEU A 13 14.55 -3.34 21.18
CA LEU A 13 13.44 -2.51 21.60
C LEU A 13 12.11 -3.16 21.18
N VAL A 14 11.32 -3.55 22.17
CA VAL A 14 9.96 -4.05 21.98
C VAL A 14 8.99 -2.88 22.04
N ILE A 15 8.18 -2.73 20.99
CA ILE A 15 7.12 -1.71 20.88
C ILE A 15 5.78 -2.32 20.54
N GLY A 16 4.70 -1.65 20.92
CA GLY A 16 3.34 -2.03 20.54
C GLY A 16 3.02 -1.67 19.08
N GLU A 17 1.92 -2.24 18.57
CA GLU A 17 1.44 -2.02 17.20
C GLU A 17 1.12 -0.55 16.93
N ARG A 18 0.43 0.12 17.86
CA ARG A 18 0.12 1.55 17.77
C ARG A 18 1.38 2.41 17.64
N THR A 19 2.43 2.09 18.39
CA THR A 19 3.71 2.82 18.30
C THR A 19 4.38 2.58 16.94
N ALA A 20 4.35 1.34 16.43
CA ALA A 20 4.90 1.03 15.12
C ALA A 20 4.14 1.77 14.00
N GLU A 21 2.82 1.89 14.11
CA GLU A 21 2.01 2.67 13.17
C GLU A 21 2.34 4.17 13.23
N GLN A 22 2.49 4.74 14.42
CA GLN A 22 2.91 6.12 14.58
C GLN A 22 4.29 6.39 13.96
N ILE A 23 5.25 5.49 14.14
CA ILE A 23 6.57 5.58 13.51
C ILE A 23 6.45 5.57 11.99
N LYS A 24 5.64 4.67 11.43
CA LYS A 24 5.39 4.57 9.99
C LYS A 24 4.81 5.88 9.44
N ILE A 25 3.84 6.49 10.13
CA ILE A 25 3.21 7.75 9.72
C ILE A 25 4.20 8.92 9.81
N GLN A 26 5.00 9.00 10.89
CA GLN A 26 5.89 10.13 11.13
C GLN A 26 7.11 10.13 10.21
N ILE A 27 7.83 9.02 10.13
CA ILE A 27 9.12 8.93 9.42
C ILE A 27 9.19 7.76 8.42
N GLY A 28 8.09 7.05 8.18
CA GLY A 28 8.06 5.95 7.22
C GLY A 28 8.38 6.42 5.81
N SER A 29 9.22 5.66 5.12
CA SER A 29 9.57 5.89 3.71
C SER A 29 9.73 4.55 3.00
N ALA A 30 9.38 4.51 1.72
CA ALA A 30 9.66 3.37 0.84
C ALA A 30 11.08 3.42 0.26
N ILE A 31 11.70 4.61 0.26
CA ILE A 31 13.03 4.88 -0.30
C ILE A 31 13.95 5.47 0.78
N THR A 32 15.25 5.34 0.60
CA THR A 32 16.25 6.01 1.44
C THR A 32 16.52 7.42 0.92
N VAL A 33 16.89 8.32 1.82
CA VAL A 33 17.19 9.73 1.53
C VAL A 33 18.53 10.13 2.15
N ASP A 34 19.18 11.15 1.59
CA ASP A 34 20.50 11.63 2.08
C ASP A 34 20.42 12.24 3.48
N ASN A 35 19.32 12.93 3.79
CA ASN A 35 19.08 13.57 5.07
C ASN A 35 17.90 12.91 5.80
N PRO A 36 18.12 11.77 6.49
CA PRO A 36 17.03 11.04 7.15
C PRO A 36 16.51 11.79 8.38
N GLU A 37 15.20 11.85 8.50
CA GLU A 37 14.52 12.34 9.69
C GLU A 37 14.74 11.38 10.86
N LYS A 38 14.95 11.95 12.07
CA LYS A 38 15.20 11.18 13.30
C LYS A 38 14.09 11.41 14.31
N ILE A 39 13.67 10.33 14.97
CA ILE A 39 12.74 10.40 16.11
C ILE A 39 13.25 9.58 17.29
N ARG A 40 12.79 9.95 18.49
CA ARG A 40 13.02 9.17 19.71
C ARG A 40 11.83 8.27 19.98
N VAL A 41 12.09 6.98 20.04
CA VAL A 41 11.06 5.94 20.30
C VAL A 41 11.25 5.40 21.70
N ARG A 42 10.14 5.30 22.43
CA ARG A 42 10.07 4.69 23.75
C ARG A 42 9.49 3.29 23.63
N GLY A 43 10.08 2.36 24.34
CA GLY A 43 9.62 0.98 24.39
C GLY A 43 10.21 0.24 25.56
N LYS A 44 10.17 -1.08 25.50
CA LYS A 44 10.68 -2.00 26.51
C LYS A 44 11.88 -2.75 25.92
N HIS A 45 12.97 -2.79 26.67
CA HIS A 45 14.10 -3.65 26.34
C HIS A 45 13.68 -5.14 26.45
N LEU A 46 14.36 -6.04 25.77
CA LEU A 46 14.08 -7.48 25.83
C LEU A 46 14.14 -8.02 27.28
N THR A 47 14.99 -7.44 28.14
CA THR A 47 15.09 -7.78 29.57
C THR A 47 13.98 -7.19 30.45
N GLY A 48 13.07 -6.40 29.87
CA GLY A 48 11.92 -5.86 30.59
C GLY A 48 12.01 -4.39 31.00
N GLN A 49 13.19 -3.77 30.94
CA GLN A 49 13.41 -2.39 31.38
C GLN A 49 12.91 -1.37 30.36
N PRO A 50 12.41 -0.19 30.79
CA PRO A 50 12.12 0.91 29.88
C PRO A 50 13.37 1.34 29.11
N ARG A 51 13.22 1.55 27.79
CA ARG A 51 14.31 1.98 26.91
C ARG A 51 13.85 3.06 25.93
N ILE A 52 14.75 3.98 25.61
CA ILE A 52 14.54 5.01 24.59
C ILE A 52 15.65 4.85 23.55
N VAL A 53 15.27 4.81 22.27
CA VAL A 53 16.20 4.69 21.15
C VAL A 53 15.90 5.81 20.15
N THR A 54 16.93 6.38 19.55
CA THR A 54 16.81 7.26 18.39
C THR A 54 16.93 6.42 17.12
N ILE A 55 15.96 6.53 16.24
CA ILE A 55 15.91 5.84 14.94
C ILE A 55 15.72 6.88 13.84
N ASP A 56 16.04 6.51 12.61
CA ASP A 56 15.87 7.38 11.45
C ASP A 56 14.98 6.76 10.36
N SER A 57 14.57 7.60 9.40
CA SER A 57 13.68 7.19 8.31
C SER A 57 14.31 6.14 7.39
N ASN A 58 15.64 6.12 7.23
CA ASN A 58 16.31 5.11 6.41
C ASN A 58 16.32 3.72 7.10
N GLU A 59 16.35 3.68 8.42
CA GLU A 59 16.16 2.43 9.18
C GLU A 59 14.75 1.89 8.97
N ILE A 60 13.74 2.77 8.97
CA ILE A 60 12.36 2.36 8.70
C ILE A 60 12.20 1.91 7.25
N ALA A 61 12.79 2.59 6.28
CA ALA A 61 12.80 2.15 4.89
C ALA A 61 13.40 0.74 4.74
N LYS A 62 14.51 0.46 5.41
CA LYS A 62 15.10 -0.89 5.44
C LYS A 62 14.15 -1.93 6.04
N SER A 63 13.45 -1.59 7.12
CA SER A 63 12.48 -2.48 7.76
C SER A 63 11.27 -2.81 6.88
N LEU A 64 10.89 -1.89 5.99
CA LEU A 64 9.74 -2.03 5.09
C LEU A 64 10.10 -2.70 3.76
N ARG A 65 11.37 -2.94 3.48
CA ARG A 65 11.83 -3.49 2.19
C ARG A 65 11.16 -4.81 1.83
N GLU A 66 11.10 -5.74 2.76
CA GLU A 66 10.51 -7.07 2.53
C GLU A 66 9.00 -6.99 2.23
N PRO A 67 8.16 -6.32 3.03
CA PRO A 67 6.75 -6.11 2.69
C PRO A 67 6.54 -5.40 1.36
N LEU A 68 7.37 -4.42 1.01
CA LEU A 68 7.27 -3.71 -0.26
C LEU A 68 7.63 -4.60 -1.45
N LEU A 69 8.63 -5.46 -1.33
CA LEU A 69 8.96 -6.45 -2.35
C LEU A 69 7.83 -7.47 -2.54
N GLN A 70 7.15 -7.87 -1.47
CA GLN A 70 5.97 -8.75 -1.58
C GLN A 70 4.85 -8.07 -2.37
N ILE A 71 4.59 -6.78 -2.13
CA ILE A 71 3.61 -6.01 -2.92
C ILE A 71 4.01 -5.96 -4.40
N VAL A 72 5.27 -5.67 -4.71
CA VAL A 72 5.79 -5.68 -6.09
C VAL A 72 5.59 -7.04 -6.75
N SER A 73 5.90 -8.12 -6.04
CA SER A 73 5.72 -9.48 -6.56
C SER A 73 4.26 -9.80 -6.87
N LEU A 74 3.34 -9.40 -6.00
CA LEU A 74 1.89 -9.57 -6.22
C LEU A 74 1.42 -8.79 -7.45
N ILE A 75 1.84 -7.53 -7.60
CA ILE A 75 1.46 -6.71 -8.75
C ILE A 75 2.01 -7.33 -10.04
N ARG A 76 3.27 -7.77 -10.07
CA ARG A 76 3.87 -8.45 -11.22
C ARG A 76 3.08 -9.71 -11.60
N GLY A 77 2.72 -10.54 -10.63
CA GLY A 77 1.93 -11.74 -10.88
C GLY A 77 0.55 -11.44 -11.49
N VAL A 78 -0.07 -10.33 -11.13
CA VAL A 78 -1.32 -9.87 -11.78
C VAL A 78 -1.05 -9.40 -13.21
N LEU A 79 -0.01 -8.58 -13.43
CA LEU A 79 0.34 -8.09 -14.76
C LEU A 79 0.69 -9.22 -15.73
N GLU A 80 1.39 -10.26 -15.26
CA GLU A 80 1.75 -11.44 -16.06
C GLU A 80 0.52 -12.25 -16.51
N GLN A 81 -0.58 -12.18 -15.77
CA GLN A 81 -1.86 -12.86 -16.09
C GLN A 81 -2.84 -11.95 -16.81
N THR A 82 -2.49 -10.67 -17.03
CA THR A 82 -3.35 -9.69 -17.70
C THR A 82 -3.26 -9.88 -19.21
N GLU A 83 -4.40 -9.80 -19.88
CA GLU A 83 -4.50 -9.89 -21.35
C GLU A 83 -3.69 -8.77 -22.03
N PRO A 84 -3.11 -9.02 -23.22
CA PRO A 84 -2.24 -8.06 -23.92
C PRO A 84 -2.86 -6.69 -24.16
N GLU A 85 -4.14 -6.63 -24.49
CA GLU A 85 -4.87 -5.39 -24.74
C GLU A 85 -4.96 -4.54 -23.46
N LEU A 86 -5.32 -5.17 -22.34
CA LEU A 86 -5.37 -4.49 -21.03
C LEU A 86 -3.99 -4.12 -20.53
N SER A 87 -2.97 -4.93 -20.82
CA SER A 87 -1.58 -4.61 -20.49
C SER A 87 -1.09 -3.38 -21.24
N SER A 88 -1.51 -3.18 -22.50
CA SER A 88 -1.24 -1.98 -23.27
C SER A 88 -1.86 -0.74 -22.62
N ASP A 89 -3.13 -0.82 -22.20
CA ASP A 89 -3.80 0.26 -21.46
C ASP A 89 -3.09 0.62 -20.16
N ILE A 90 -2.61 -0.38 -19.41
CA ILE A 90 -1.84 -0.16 -18.18
C ILE A 90 -0.52 0.52 -18.48
N ALA A 91 0.16 0.17 -19.58
CA ALA A 91 1.40 0.80 -19.98
C ALA A 91 1.22 2.30 -20.31
N GLU A 92 0.10 2.67 -20.92
CA GLU A 92 -0.22 4.06 -21.27
C GLU A 92 -0.73 4.87 -20.06
N ARG A 93 -1.65 4.30 -19.30
CA ARG A 93 -2.37 5.02 -18.22
C ARG A 93 -1.72 4.89 -16.85
N GLY A 94 -0.94 3.84 -16.64
CA GLY A 94 -0.30 3.55 -15.36
C GLY A 94 -1.23 2.89 -14.35
N ILE A 95 -0.74 2.81 -13.11
CA ILE A 95 -1.43 2.18 -11.97
C ILE A 95 -1.77 3.27 -10.96
N LEU A 96 -3.04 3.37 -10.56
CA LEU A 96 -3.50 4.24 -9.50
C LEU A 96 -3.45 3.50 -8.16
N ILE A 97 -2.80 4.10 -7.17
CA ILE A 97 -2.59 3.52 -5.83
C ILE A 97 -3.49 4.24 -4.84
N THR A 98 -4.28 3.48 -4.08
CA THR A 98 -5.25 3.98 -3.10
C THR A 98 -5.07 3.30 -1.74
N GLY A 99 -5.83 3.75 -0.74
CA GLY A 99 -5.77 3.25 0.62
C GLY A 99 -4.73 3.96 1.50
N GLY A 100 -4.89 3.91 2.82
CA GLY A 100 -4.06 4.66 3.76
C GLY A 100 -2.56 4.37 3.68
N SER A 101 -2.16 3.16 3.24
CA SER A 101 -0.74 2.82 3.04
C SER A 101 -0.11 3.51 1.83
N ALA A 102 -0.92 4.03 0.89
CA ALA A 102 -0.45 4.81 -0.25
C ALA A 102 0.22 6.13 0.17
N ASN A 103 -0.08 6.63 1.37
CA ASN A 103 0.56 7.81 1.97
C ASN A 103 2.01 7.57 2.42
N LEU A 104 2.55 6.34 2.31
CA LEU A 104 3.95 6.08 2.61
C LEU A 104 4.86 6.88 1.68
N ARG A 105 5.74 7.69 2.25
CA ARG A 105 6.65 8.56 1.48
C ARG A 105 7.44 7.76 0.45
N GLY A 106 7.49 8.26 -0.78
CA GLY A 106 8.26 7.65 -1.86
C GLY A 106 7.68 6.35 -2.43
N LEU A 107 6.47 5.91 -1.98
CA LEU A 107 5.89 4.65 -2.45
C LEU A 107 5.64 4.64 -3.96
N GLY A 108 5.07 5.72 -4.51
CA GLY A 108 4.84 5.83 -5.97
C GLY A 108 6.13 5.76 -6.78
N VAL A 109 7.19 6.43 -6.30
CA VAL A 109 8.53 6.39 -6.93
C VAL A 109 9.08 4.95 -6.86
N TYR A 110 9.06 4.34 -5.68
CA TYR A 110 9.54 2.97 -5.48
C TYR A 110 8.83 1.97 -6.39
N LEU A 111 7.49 2.02 -6.45
CA LEU A 111 6.71 1.11 -7.29
C LEU A 111 6.97 1.33 -8.78
N ARG A 112 7.07 2.59 -9.22
CA ARG A 112 7.41 2.93 -10.61
C ARG A 112 8.78 2.36 -11.02
N GLU A 113 9.78 2.49 -10.16
CA GLU A 113 11.12 1.95 -10.40
C GLU A 113 11.13 0.43 -10.46
N MET A 114 10.37 -0.21 -9.56
CA MET A 114 10.33 -1.66 -9.48
C MET A 114 9.49 -2.32 -10.57
N LEU A 115 8.40 -1.69 -11.00
CA LEU A 115 7.44 -2.24 -11.97
C LEU A 115 7.73 -1.78 -13.41
N GLN A 116 8.48 -0.69 -13.58
CA GLN A 116 8.70 0.00 -14.88
C GLN A 116 7.40 0.46 -15.55
N VAL A 117 6.38 0.74 -14.72
CA VAL A 117 5.08 1.28 -15.13
C VAL A 117 4.81 2.53 -14.31
N ALA A 118 4.17 3.54 -14.90
CA ALA A 118 3.78 4.75 -14.18
C ALA A 118 2.87 4.40 -12.99
N CYS A 119 3.19 4.94 -11.80
CA CYS A 119 2.42 4.72 -10.58
C CYS A 119 2.02 6.07 -9.99
N TYR A 120 0.73 6.26 -9.75
CA TYR A 120 0.15 7.50 -9.24
C TYR A 120 -0.51 7.25 -7.89
N ILE A 121 -0.29 8.14 -6.94
CA ILE A 121 -1.01 8.12 -5.67
C ILE A 121 -2.29 8.95 -5.85
N ALA A 122 -3.43 8.39 -5.48
CA ALA A 122 -4.70 9.10 -5.51
C ALA A 122 -4.68 10.29 -4.54
N GLU A 123 -5.44 11.34 -4.85
CA GLU A 123 -5.71 12.42 -3.90
C GLU A 123 -6.54 11.88 -2.72
N SER A 124 -6.10 12.12 -1.47
CA SER A 124 -6.69 11.55 -0.25
C SER A 124 -6.91 10.04 -0.39
N PRO A 125 -5.84 9.26 -0.57
CA PRO A 125 -5.95 7.86 -1.00
C PRO A 125 -6.70 6.97 0.00
N GLU A 126 -6.76 7.35 1.27
CA GLU A 126 -7.52 6.68 2.32
C GLU A 126 -9.04 6.77 2.12
N ASP A 127 -9.53 7.86 1.49
CA ASP A 127 -10.95 8.15 1.35
C ASP A 127 -11.54 7.77 -0.02
N VAL A 128 -10.72 7.33 -0.97
CA VAL A 128 -11.15 7.06 -2.36
C VAL A 128 -12.33 6.11 -2.43
N VAL A 129 -12.32 5.03 -1.65
CA VAL A 129 -13.38 4.03 -1.66
C VAL A 129 -14.69 4.61 -1.14
N VAL A 130 -14.66 5.34 -0.02
CA VAL A 130 -15.87 5.91 0.57
C VAL A 130 -16.43 7.05 -0.30
N ARG A 131 -15.56 7.85 -0.91
CA ARG A 131 -15.98 8.89 -1.87
C ARG A 131 -16.60 8.28 -3.11
N GLY A 132 -15.98 7.23 -3.65
CA GLY A 132 -16.52 6.49 -4.79
C GLY A 132 -17.89 5.86 -4.48
N ALA A 133 -18.07 5.28 -3.30
CA ALA A 133 -19.34 4.73 -2.86
C ALA A 133 -20.42 5.84 -2.71
N ALA A 134 -20.06 7.01 -2.17
CA ALA A 134 -20.99 8.13 -2.08
C ALA A 134 -21.44 8.61 -3.47
N ILE A 135 -20.51 8.76 -4.43
CA ILE A 135 -20.85 9.12 -5.80
C ILE A 135 -21.73 8.03 -6.44
N ALA A 136 -21.42 6.75 -6.21
CA ALA A 136 -22.24 5.65 -6.76
C ALA A 136 -23.67 5.67 -6.25
N LEU A 137 -23.93 6.10 -5.02
CA LEU A 137 -25.29 6.26 -4.48
C LEU A 137 -26.11 7.30 -5.25
N ASP A 138 -25.49 8.41 -5.67
CA ASP A 138 -26.15 9.44 -6.48
C ASP A 138 -26.57 8.89 -7.87
N PHE A 139 -25.89 7.90 -8.36
CA PHE A 139 -26.14 7.22 -9.65
C PHE A 139 -26.81 5.85 -9.48
N ALA A 140 -27.31 5.50 -8.30
CA ALA A 140 -27.86 4.17 -7.99
C ALA A 140 -28.86 3.64 -9.05
N PRO A 141 -29.83 4.44 -9.59
CA PRO A 141 -30.74 3.93 -10.63
C PRO A 141 -30.06 3.55 -11.96
N ALA A 142 -28.95 4.21 -12.30
CA ALA A 142 -28.18 3.89 -13.50
C ALA A 142 -27.32 2.65 -13.27
N ILE A 143 -26.71 2.52 -12.11
CA ILE A 143 -25.87 1.37 -11.71
C ILE A 143 -26.73 0.09 -11.65
N GLU A 144 -27.94 0.18 -11.06
CA GLU A 144 -28.88 -0.95 -11.00
C GLU A 144 -29.22 -1.50 -12.40
N ARG A 145 -29.44 -0.63 -13.38
CA ARG A 145 -29.68 -1.06 -14.76
C ARG A 145 -28.49 -1.80 -15.38
N ILE A 146 -27.27 -1.30 -15.12
CA ILE A 146 -26.04 -1.93 -15.63
C ILE A 146 -25.82 -3.29 -14.97
N MET A 147 -26.05 -3.39 -13.66
CA MET A 147 -25.90 -4.65 -12.92
C MET A 147 -26.94 -5.69 -13.34
N LEU A 148 -28.18 -5.28 -13.57
CA LEU A 148 -29.24 -6.18 -14.06
C LEU A 148 -28.93 -6.70 -15.47
N SER A 149 -28.44 -5.84 -16.38
CA SER A 149 -28.04 -6.27 -17.71
C SER A 149 -26.89 -7.26 -17.72
N ALA A 150 -25.88 -7.05 -16.86
CA ALA A 150 -24.74 -7.96 -16.71
C ALA A 150 -25.13 -9.32 -16.10
N THR A 151 -26.14 -9.33 -15.23
CA THR A 151 -26.65 -10.57 -14.61
C THR A 151 -27.44 -11.39 -15.64
N ASP A 152 -28.21 -10.75 -16.49
CA ASP A 152 -28.95 -11.43 -17.55
C ASP A 152 -28.03 -12.10 -18.59
N GLU A 153 -26.93 -11.47 -18.96
CA GLU A 153 -25.93 -12.07 -19.87
C GLU A 153 -25.26 -13.32 -19.25
N LEU A 154 -24.96 -13.32 -17.95
CA LEU A 154 -24.39 -14.47 -17.24
C LEU A 154 -25.39 -15.65 -17.15
N TYR A 155 -26.72 -15.38 -17.01
CA TYR A 155 -27.74 -16.42 -16.96
C TYR A 155 -28.03 -17.02 -18.34
N VAL A 156 -27.89 -16.27 -19.43
CA VAL A 156 -28.06 -16.78 -20.79
C VAL A 156 -26.94 -17.72 -21.18
N THR A 157 -25.70 -17.40 -20.83
CA THR A 157 -24.52 -18.22 -21.16
C THR A 157 -24.51 -19.55 -20.39
N SER A 158 -25.03 -19.59 -19.16
CA SER A 158 -25.09 -20.81 -18.35
C SER A 158 -26.17 -21.81 -18.76
N ARG A 159 -27.10 -21.44 -19.65
CA ARG A 159 -28.17 -22.32 -20.19
C ARG A 159 -27.83 -22.95 -21.55
N GLN A 160 -26.69 -22.61 -22.15
CA GLN A 160 -26.24 -23.15 -23.43
C GLN A 160 -25.08 -24.16 -23.30
N MET A 161 -24.72 -24.55 -22.08
CA MET A 161 -23.87 -25.70 -21.78
C MET A 161 -24.70 -26.80 -21.15
#